data_2f9510645434243f1d7574248c9e4a54
#
_entry.id   2f9510645434243f1d7574248c9e4a54
#
_cell.length_a   1.000
_cell.length_b   1.000
_cell.length_c   1.000
_cell.angle_alpha   90.00
_cell.angle_beta   90.00
_cell.angle_gamma   90.00
#
_symmetry.space_group_name_H-M   'P 1'
#
loop_
_entity.id
_entity.type
_entity.pdbx_description
1 polymer ?
#
loop_
_entity_poly.entity_id
_entity_poly.type
_entity_poly.pdbx_seq_one_letter_code
_entity_poly.pdbx_strand_id
1 'polypeptide(L)'
;SIRSLDAYRPTLSVMLGLGVYKPLTDKWGLTTGLRLENKGMDIDATVKNYHMEAVNEDGSGKVVGAWTGGVRTKVRNNYLTFPILATYSLGKRWQVSAGPYFSWMFDGEFSGEAHDGYIRDTDPTGTKAEVSRAIYDFSSDLRRFHWGLQAGGEFRAYKHLSVMLNLQWGLNGIFPSDFESVTFDLYPIYATLGFSYVF
;
A
#
# COMPACT_ATOMS: atom_id res chain seq x y z
N SER A 1 -21.73 5.66 -1.57
CA SER A 1 -21.55 4.40 -0.82
C SER A 1 -21.19 4.73 0.64
N ILE A 2 -21.83 4.04 1.57
CA ILE A 2 -21.52 4.12 3.01
C ILE A 2 -20.55 2.98 3.31
N ARG A 3 -19.49 3.26 4.07
CA ARG A 3 -18.50 2.28 4.48
C ARG A 3 -18.29 2.36 5.98
N SER A 4 -18.18 1.21 6.61
CA SER A 4 -17.55 1.07 7.92
C SER A 4 -16.31 0.19 7.79
N LEU A 5 -15.22 0.61 8.39
CA LEU A 5 -14.02 -0.20 8.52
C LEU A 5 -14.16 -1.00 9.82
N ASP A 6 -14.38 -2.30 9.69
CA ASP A 6 -14.67 -3.17 10.83
C ASP A 6 -13.38 -3.66 11.50
N ALA A 7 -12.37 -3.98 10.69
CA ALA A 7 -11.04 -4.32 11.17
C ALA A 7 -9.96 -3.94 10.14
N TYR A 8 -8.82 -3.52 10.66
CA TYR A 8 -7.61 -3.27 9.91
C TYR A 8 -6.45 -4.01 10.58
N ARG A 9 -5.79 -4.85 9.83
CA ARG A 9 -4.66 -5.64 10.31
C ARG A 9 -3.44 -5.38 9.43
N PRO A 10 -2.47 -4.59 9.91
CA PRO A 10 -1.20 -4.47 9.21
C PRO A 10 -0.49 -5.82 9.23
N THR A 11 0.04 -6.23 8.10
CA THR A 11 0.86 -7.44 8.02
C THR A 11 2.32 -7.09 8.29
N LEU A 12 3.06 -8.07 8.82
CA LEU A 12 4.50 -7.93 8.94
C LEU A 12 5.11 -7.79 7.55
N SER A 13 5.75 -6.66 7.30
CA SER A 13 6.42 -6.34 6.06
C SER A 13 7.93 -6.34 6.27
N VAL A 14 8.67 -6.78 5.27
CA VAL A 14 10.14 -6.86 5.31
C VAL A 14 10.71 -5.87 4.30
N MET A 15 11.74 -5.15 4.72
CA MET A 15 12.54 -4.29 3.85
C MET A 15 14.01 -4.71 3.93
N LEU A 16 14.64 -4.84 2.77
CA LEU A 16 16.09 -5.02 2.64
C LEU A 16 16.60 -3.99 1.63
N GLY A 17 17.70 -3.30 1.95
CA GLY A 17 18.21 -2.27 1.05
C GLY A 17 19.69 -1.99 1.21
N LEU A 18 20.23 -1.37 0.17
CA LEU A 18 21.56 -0.78 0.13
C LEU A 18 21.42 0.72 -0.09
N GLY A 19 22.14 1.52 0.68
CA GLY A 19 22.12 2.97 0.60
C GLY A 19 23.50 3.58 0.43
N VAL A 20 23.52 4.75 -0.17
CA VAL A 20 24.72 5.60 -0.28
C VAL A 20 24.37 6.96 0.29
N TYR A 21 25.21 7.42 1.19
CA TYR A 21 25.17 8.78 1.73
C TYR A 21 26.34 9.59 1.19
N LYS A 22 26.04 10.75 0.61
CA LYS A 22 27.04 11.72 0.13
C LYS A 22 26.92 13.00 0.96
N PRO A 23 27.92 13.34 1.79
CA PRO A 23 27.95 14.65 2.46
C PRO A 23 28.14 15.77 1.44
N LEU A 24 27.37 16.84 1.56
CA LEU A 24 27.45 18.04 0.73
C LEU A 24 28.04 19.20 1.53
N THR A 25 27.71 19.28 2.80
CA THR A 25 28.25 20.23 3.79
C THR A 25 28.45 19.52 5.12
N ASP A 26 28.90 20.22 6.17
CA ASP A 26 29.05 19.67 7.52
C ASP A 26 27.75 19.12 8.12
N LYS A 27 26.60 19.63 7.68
CA LYS A 27 25.27 19.24 8.19
C LYS A 27 24.36 18.61 7.15
N TRP A 28 24.52 18.94 5.88
CA TRP A 28 23.66 18.46 4.81
C TRP A 28 24.33 17.40 3.96
N GLY A 29 23.58 16.42 3.56
CA GLY A 29 23.96 15.40 2.61
C GLY A 29 22.80 14.93 1.76
N LEU A 30 23.10 14.06 0.82
CA LEU A 30 22.15 13.36 -0.03
C LEU A 30 22.22 11.86 0.29
N THR A 31 21.06 11.28 0.56
CA THR A 31 20.91 9.83 0.74
C THR A 31 20.10 9.26 -0.41
N THR A 32 20.62 8.22 -1.02
CA THR A 32 19.92 7.46 -2.05
C THR A 32 20.21 5.98 -1.88
N GLY A 33 19.58 5.12 -2.67
CA GLY A 33 19.80 3.69 -2.59
C GLY A 33 18.76 2.87 -3.31
N LEU A 34 18.81 1.58 -3.10
CA LEU A 34 17.87 0.62 -3.66
C LEU A 34 17.33 -0.25 -2.54
N ARG A 35 16.01 -0.41 -2.49
CA ARG A 35 15.32 -1.18 -1.45
C ARG A 35 14.34 -2.16 -2.08
N LEU A 36 14.37 -3.39 -1.60
CA LEU A 36 13.31 -4.37 -1.80
C LEU A 36 12.35 -4.27 -0.62
N GLU A 37 11.10 -4.00 -0.88
CA GLU A 37 10.08 -3.77 0.14
C GLU A 37 8.87 -4.66 -0.14
N ASN A 38 8.52 -5.49 0.84
CA ASN A 38 7.24 -6.17 0.86
C ASN A 38 6.26 -5.33 1.69
N LYS A 39 5.10 -5.00 1.13
CA LYS A 39 4.07 -4.18 1.78
C LYS A 39 2.73 -4.87 1.66
N GLY A 40 2.00 -4.95 2.76
CA GLY A 40 0.70 -5.60 2.74
C GLY A 40 -0.20 -5.19 3.88
N MET A 41 -1.48 -5.51 3.72
CA MET A 41 -2.51 -5.35 4.75
C MET A 41 -3.67 -6.29 4.49
N ASP A 42 -4.40 -6.62 5.55
CA ASP A 42 -5.68 -7.28 5.48
C ASP A 42 -6.75 -6.31 6.00
N ILE A 43 -7.84 -6.19 5.27
CA ILE A 43 -8.94 -5.29 5.56
C ILE A 43 -10.23 -6.10 5.65
N ASP A 44 -10.97 -5.92 6.74
CA ASP A 44 -12.35 -6.34 6.85
C ASP A 44 -13.22 -5.08 6.94
N ALA A 45 -14.20 -4.96 6.05
CA ALA A 45 -15.07 -3.80 6.00
C ALA A 45 -16.50 -4.20 5.64
N THR A 46 -17.47 -3.38 6.06
CA THR A 46 -18.86 -3.48 5.61
C THR A 46 -19.17 -2.31 4.69
N VAL A 47 -19.71 -2.62 3.54
CA VAL A 47 -20.04 -1.62 2.50
C VAL A 47 -21.55 -1.66 2.16
N LYS A 48 -22.07 -0.52 1.73
CA LYS A 48 -23.46 -0.39 1.28
C LYS A 48 -23.51 0.30 -0.08
N ASN A 49 -24.21 -0.33 -1.03
CA ASN A 49 -24.35 0.14 -2.41
C ASN A 49 -22.98 0.45 -3.05
N TYR A 50 -22.05 -0.48 -2.90
CA TYR A 50 -20.73 -0.38 -3.45
C TYR A 50 -20.71 -1.02 -4.84
N HIS A 51 -20.36 -0.25 -5.87
CA HIS A 51 -20.21 -0.80 -7.20
C HIS A 51 -19.03 -1.76 -7.22
N MET A 52 -19.28 -3.02 -7.55
CA MET A 52 -18.24 -4.03 -7.64
C MET A 52 -18.53 -5.03 -8.74
N GLU A 53 -17.46 -5.58 -9.25
CA GLU A 53 -17.45 -6.73 -10.13
C GLU A 53 -16.90 -7.92 -9.35
N ALA A 54 -17.63 -9.01 -9.33
CA ALA A 54 -17.25 -10.24 -8.65
C ALA A 54 -17.54 -11.45 -9.53
N VAL A 55 -16.79 -12.52 -9.31
CA VAL A 55 -16.98 -13.80 -9.96
C VAL A 55 -17.55 -14.78 -8.95
N ASN A 56 -18.53 -15.59 -9.36
CA ASN A 56 -19.04 -16.66 -8.51
C ASN A 56 -17.94 -17.64 -8.10
N GLU A 57 -18.05 -18.24 -6.94
CA GLU A 57 -17.05 -19.18 -6.39
C GLU A 57 -16.76 -20.37 -7.33
N ASP A 58 -17.74 -20.77 -8.14
CA ASP A 58 -17.63 -21.83 -9.14
C ASP A 58 -17.11 -21.35 -10.51
N GLY A 59 -16.81 -20.04 -10.63
CA GLY A 59 -16.34 -19.45 -11.88
C GLY A 59 -17.42 -19.34 -12.98
N SER A 60 -18.67 -19.68 -12.69
CA SER A 60 -19.74 -19.81 -13.70
C SER A 60 -20.33 -18.50 -14.17
N GLY A 61 -20.05 -17.38 -13.51
CA GLY A 61 -20.62 -16.10 -13.86
C GLY A 61 -19.90 -14.90 -13.24
N LYS A 62 -19.90 -13.80 -14.00
CA LYS A 62 -19.44 -12.49 -13.60
C LYS A 62 -20.66 -11.67 -13.20
N VAL A 63 -20.64 -11.11 -12.00
CA VAL A 63 -21.74 -10.27 -11.50
C VAL A 63 -21.21 -8.87 -11.30
N VAL A 64 -21.87 -7.90 -11.94
CA VAL A 64 -21.56 -6.47 -11.81
C VAL A 64 -22.78 -5.79 -11.21
N GLY A 65 -22.58 -5.01 -10.15
CA GLY A 65 -23.70 -4.31 -9.55
C GLY A 65 -23.37 -3.61 -8.23
N ALA A 66 -24.43 -3.19 -7.52
CA ALA A 66 -24.32 -2.51 -6.24
C ALA A 66 -24.32 -3.53 -5.08
N TRP A 67 -23.15 -3.78 -4.53
CA TRP A 67 -22.95 -4.68 -3.39
C TRP A 67 -23.29 -4.02 -2.06
N THR A 68 -23.93 -4.79 -1.20
CA THR A 68 -24.15 -4.43 0.21
C THR A 68 -23.87 -5.67 1.07
N GLY A 69 -22.86 -5.59 1.93
CA GLY A 69 -22.42 -6.70 2.76
C GLY A 69 -20.99 -6.55 3.24
N GLY A 70 -20.43 -7.61 3.78
CA GLY A 70 -19.04 -7.70 4.20
C GLY A 70 -18.09 -7.84 3.00
N VAL A 71 -16.90 -7.25 3.12
CA VAL A 71 -15.79 -7.45 2.19
C VAL A 71 -14.52 -7.70 2.99
N ARG A 72 -13.78 -8.70 2.59
CA ARG A 72 -12.44 -8.98 3.12
C ARG A 72 -11.44 -8.86 1.98
N THR A 73 -10.47 -7.98 2.13
CA THR A 73 -9.45 -7.70 1.12
C THR A 73 -8.07 -8.04 1.65
N LYS A 74 -7.30 -8.72 0.84
CA LYS A 74 -5.89 -9.03 1.08
C LYS A 74 -5.03 -8.28 0.07
N VAL A 75 -4.08 -7.51 0.57
CA VAL A 75 -3.11 -6.78 -0.25
C VAL A 75 -1.71 -7.26 0.10
N ARG A 76 -0.93 -7.65 -0.91
CA ARG A 76 0.47 -8.07 -0.78
C ARG A 76 1.23 -7.60 -2.00
N ASN A 77 2.11 -6.62 -1.81
CA ASN A 77 2.82 -5.99 -2.91
C ASN A 77 4.33 -5.98 -2.65
N ASN A 78 5.10 -6.32 -3.67
CA ASN A 78 6.55 -6.33 -3.64
C ASN A 78 7.11 -5.23 -4.56
N TYR A 79 7.94 -4.37 -3.98
CA TYR A 79 8.47 -3.18 -4.64
C TYR A 79 9.99 -3.17 -4.70
N LEU A 80 10.50 -2.63 -5.79
CA LEU A 80 11.83 -2.10 -5.89
C LEU A 80 11.74 -0.58 -5.75
N THR A 81 12.30 -0.02 -4.67
CA THR A 81 12.16 1.39 -4.31
C THR A 81 13.49 2.12 -4.37
N PHE A 82 13.48 3.31 -4.98
CA PHE A 82 14.61 4.21 -5.13
C PHE A 82 14.28 5.57 -4.48
N PRO A 83 14.76 5.83 -3.26
CA PRO A 83 14.61 7.13 -2.60
C PRO A 83 15.71 8.11 -3.02
N ILE A 84 15.37 9.42 -3.02
CA ILE A 84 16.30 10.54 -3.19
C ILE A 84 16.02 11.52 -2.06
N LEU A 85 16.83 11.51 -1.01
CA LEU A 85 16.53 12.21 0.24
C LEU A 85 17.60 13.23 0.57
N ALA A 86 17.17 14.47 0.82
CA ALA A 86 18.00 15.43 1.54
C ALA A 86 18.09 14.98 2.99
N THR A 87 19.32 14.89 3.51
CA THR A 87 19.62 14.41 4.87
C THR A 87 20.28 15.51 5.64
N TYR A 88 19.78 15.78 6.85
CA TYR A 88 20.31 16.77 7.76
C TYR A 88 20.79 16.12 9.06
N SER A 89 22.04 16.41 9.45
CA SER A 89 22.67 15.89 10.65
C SER A 89 22.38 16.79 11.87
N LEU A 90 21.60 16.25 12.82
CA LEU A 90 21.30 16.87 14.11
C LEU A 90 22.35 16.47 15.15
N GLY A 91 23.60 16.84 14.90
CA GLY A 91 24.74 16.45 15.73
C GLY A 91 25.34 15.10 15.34
N LYS A 92 25.95 14.38 16.32
CA LYS A 92 26.77 13.18 16.03
C LYS A 92 25.97 11.88 15.90
N ARG A 93 24.72 11.86 16.38
CA ARG A 93 23.95 10.62 16.50
C ARG A 93 22.61 10.64 15.74
N TRP A 94 22.07 11.81 15.47
CA TRP A 94 20.76 11.94 14.84
C TRP A 94 20.88 12.49 13.43
N GLN A 95 20.16 11.87 12.52
CA GLN A 95 19.96 12.35 11.18
C GLN A 95 18.45 12.33 10.86
N VAL A 96 17.98 13.33 10.14
CA VAL A 96 16.64 13.38 9.58
C VAL A 96 16.76 13.51 8.08
N SER A 97 15.86 12.87 7.36
CA SER A 97 15.88 12.88 5.91
C SER A 97 14.48 13.05 5.35
N ALA A 98 14.37 13.77 4.24
CA ALA A 98 13.12 13.91 3.50
C ALA A 98 13.39 14.08 2.01
N GLY A 99 12.45 13.62 1.19
CA GLY A 99 12.51 13.77 -0.26
C GLY A 99 11.58 12.82 -1.01
N PRO A 100 11.63 12.83 -2.34
CA PRO A 100 10.86 11.92 -3.16
C PRO A 100 11.38 10.48 -3.11
N TYR A 101 10.48 9.55 -3.37
CA TYR A 101 10.81 8.17 -3.68
C TYR A 101 10.05 7.69 -4.91
N PHE A 102 10.63 6.73 -5.59
CA PHE A 102 10.07 6.07 -6.76
C PHE A 102 10.10 4.57 -6.52
N SER A 103 8.97 3.89 -6.76
CA SER A 103 8.83 2.45 -6.52
C SER A 103 8.27 1.76 -7.76
N TRP A 104 8.86 0.64 -8.12
CA TRP A 104 8.37 -0.24 -9.15
C TRP A 104 7.85 -1.53 -8.50
N MET A 105 6.56 -1.81 -8.70
CA MET A 105 5.95 -3.05 -8.23
C MET A 105 6.23 -4.16 -9.25
N PHE A 106 6.98 -5.16 -8.84
CA PHE A 106 7.30 -6.31 -9.68
C PHE A 106 6.38 -7.50 -9.43
N ASP A 107 5.73 -7.54 -8.27
CA ASP A 107 4.73 -8.54 -7.91
C ASP A 107 3.69 -7.89 -7.00
N GLY A 108 2.41 -8.20 -7.23
CA GLY A 108 1.31 -7.60 -6.48
C GLY A 108 0.08 -8.48 -6.44
N GLU A 109 -0.57 -8.52 -5.28
CA GLU A 109 -1.82 -9.20 -5.02
C GLU A 109 -2.82 -8.21 -4.41
N PHE A 110 -3.98 -8.10 -5.04
CA PHE A 110 -5.15 -7.42 -4.51
C PHE A 110 -6.36 -8.31 -4.74
N SER A 111 -6.62 -9.18 -3.79
CA SER A 111 -7.67 -10.18 -3.87
C SER A 111 -8.55 -10.14 -2.64
N GLY A 112 -9.73 -10.75 -2.74
CA GLY A 112 -10.60 -10.85 -1.58
C GLY A 112 -11.91 -11.55 -1.85
N GLU A 113 -12.78 -11.44 -0.85
CA GLU A 113 -14.12 -12.02 -0.88
C GLU A 113 -15.17 -11.02 -0.40
N ALA A 114 -16.30 -11.05 -1.05
CA ALA A 114 -17.53 -10.44 -0.59
C ALA A 114 -18.35 -11.53 0.09
N HIS A 115 -18.89 -11.26 1.27
CA HIS A 115 -19.60 -12.26 2.08
C HIS A 115 -20.80 -11.64 2.82
N ASP A 116 -21.75 -12.50 3.17
CA ASP A 116 -22.92 -12.16 3.99
C ASP A 116 -23.67 -10.91 3.49
N GLY A 117 -24.06 -10.91 2.21
CA GLY A 117 -24.68 -9.75 1.62
C GLY A 117 -25.54 -10.03 0.42
N TYR A 118 -25.81 -8.97 -0.35
CA TYR A 118 -26.55 -9.04 -1.59
C TYR A 118 -26.01 -8.06 -2.62
N ILE A 119 -26.15 -8.42 -3.87
CA ILE A 119 -25.90 -7.53 -5.01
C ILE A 119 -27.20 -7.10 -5.65
N ARG A 120 -27.26 -5.86 -6.10
CA ARG A 120 -28.34 -5.36 -6.96
C ARG A 120 -27.82 -5.16 -8.36
N ASP A 121 -28.57 -5.69 -9.31
CA ASP A 121 -28.22 -5.60 -10.72
C ASP A 121 -28.20 -4.13 -11.17
N THR A 122 -27.13 -3.74 -11.85
CA THR A 122 -26.89 -2.45 -12.48
C THR A 122 -26.81 -1.26 -11.52
N ASP A 123 -27.81 -1.08 -10.61
CA ASP A 123 -27.93 0.09 -9.75
C ASP A 123 -28.53 -0.26 -8.34
N PRO A 124 -28.53 0.69 -7.38
CA PRO A 124 -29.08 0.44 -6.04
C PRO A 124 -30.59 0.13 -5.98
N THR A 125 -31.31 0.28 -7.07
CA THR A 125 -32.77 0.01 -7.16
C THR A 125 -33.08 -1.28 -7.91
N GLY A 126 -32.08 -1.90 -8.55
CA GLY A 126 -32.18 -3.12 -9.32
C GLY A 126 -32.59 -4.37 -8.52
N THR A 127 -32.81 -5.46 -9.23
CA THR A 127 -33.20 -6.75 -8.64
C THR A 127 -32.17 -7.21 -7.64
N LYS A 128 -32.61 -7.59 -6.44
CA LYS A 128 -31.75 -8.08 -5.35
C LYS A 128 -31.44 -9.56 -5.54
N ALA A 129 -30.19 -9.93 -5.57
CA ALA A 129 -29.72 -11.30 -5.48
C ALA A 129 -28.89 -11.47 -4.20
N GLU A 130 -29.25 -12.45 -3.38
CA GLU A 130 -28.46 -12.79 -2.19
C GLU A 130 -27.21 -13.58 -2.60
N VAL A 131 -26.08 -13.21 -2.01
CA VAL A 131 -24.79 -13.82 -2.29
C VAL A 131 -24.13 -14.15 -0.96
N SER A 132 -23.97 -15.44 -0.70
CA SER A 132 -23.28 -15.91 0.52
C SER A 132 -21.80 -15.63 0.46
N ARG A 133 -21.20 -15.83 -0.72
CA ARG A 133 -19.78 -15.61 -0.96
C ARG A 133 -19.51 -15.37 -2.44
N ALA A 134 -18.68 -14.37 -2.73
CA ALA A 134 -18.14 -14.14 -4.07
C ALA A 134 -16.68 -13.70 -3.93
N ILE A 135 -15.83 -14.11 -4.85
CA ILE A 135 -14.42 -13.77 -4.87
C ILE A 135 -14.15 -12.66 -5.89
N TYR A 136 -13.14 -11.86 -5.63
CA TYR A 136 -12.62 -10.87 -6.58
C TYR A 136 -11.10 -10.87 -6.56
N ASP A 137 -10.51 -10.57 -7.71
CA ASP A 137 -9.07 -10.47 -7.89
C ASP A 137 -8.77 -9.33 -8.88
N PHE A 138 -8.16 -8.27 -8.39
CA PHE A 138 -7.73 -7.10 -9.15
C PHE A 138 -6.20 -6.99 -9.21
N SER A 139 -5.49 -8.07 -9.00
CA SER A 139 -4.03 -8.11 -8.99
C SER A 139 -3.43 -7.67 -10.32
N SER A 140 -4.11 -7.99 -11.43
CA SER A 140 -3.68 -7.59 -12.79
C SER A 140 -3.85 -6.10 -13.06
N ASP A 141 -4.75 -5.44 -12.35
CA ASP A 141 -5.12 -4.05 -12.55
C ASP A 141 -4.31 -3.08 -11.68
N LEU A 142 -3.42 -3.60 -10.85
CA LEU A 142 -2.57 -2.81 -9.98
C LEU A 142 -1.57 -1.97 -10.79
N ARG A 143 -1.44 -0.70 -10.40
CA ARG A 143 -0.42 0.20 -10.95
C ARG A 143 0.97 -0.32 -10.62
N ARG A 144 1.84 -0.41 -11.62
CA ARG A 144 3.21 -0.89 -11.45
C ARG A 144 4.17 0.18 -10.93
N PHE A 145 3.93 1.45 -11.27
CA PHE A 145 4.81 2.54 -10.88
C PHE A 145 4.15 3.44 -9.84
N HIS A 146 4.85 3.63 -8.72
CA HIS A 146 4.44 4.49 -7.62
C HIS A 146 5.50 5.53 -7.32
N TRP A 147 5.07 6.69 -6.89
CA TRP A 147 5.94 7.74 -6.41
C TRP A 147 5.28 8.49 -5.27
N GLY A 148 6.11 9.18 -4.49
CA GLY A 148 5.61 9.91 -3.35
C GLY A 148 6.71 10.62 -2.59
N LEU A 149 6.38 11.03 -1.37
CA LEU A 149 7.29 11.66 -0.44
C LEU A 149 7.64 10.70 0.69
N GLN A 150 8.88 10.76 1.11
CA GLN A 150 9.38 10.05 2.28
C GLN A 150 10.00 11.04 3.25
N ALA A 151 9.75 10.83 4.53
CA ALA A 151 10.48 11.48 5.62
C ALA A 151 10.90 10.43 6.63
N GLY A 152 12.05 10.63 7.27
CA GLY A 152 12.54 9.67 8.25
C GLY A 152 13.57 10.24 9.19
N GLY A 153 13.86 9.47 10.23
CA GLY A 153 14.91 9.72 11.20
C GLY A 153 15.77 8.49 11.40
N GLU A 154 17.03 8.72 11.64
CA GLU A 154 18.01 7.69 11.95
C GLU A 154 18.78 8.08 13.21
N PHE A 155 18.86 7.15 14.15
CA PHE A 155 19.62 7.29 15.39
C PHE A 155 20.77 6.31 15.40
N ARG A 156 22.00 6.80 15.44
CA ARG A 156 23.20 5.98 15.59
C ARG A 156 23.33 5.45 17.01
N ALA A 157 22.89 4.22 17.20
CA ALA A 157 22.88 3.54 18.49
C ALA A 157 24.28 3.09 18.89
N TYR A 158 25.07 2.59 17.94
CA TYR A 158 26.43 2.13 18.14
C TYR A 158 27.30 2.47 16.93
N LYS A 159 28.63 2.21 16.98
CA LYS A 159 29.62 2.63 15.95
C LYS A 159 29.11 2.60 14.50
N HIS A 160 28.61 1.44 14.08
CA HIS A 160 28.15 1.19 12.72
C HIS A 160 26.65 0.85 12.65
N LEU A 161 25.96 0.77 13.80
CA LEU A 161 24.58 0.36 13.90
C LEU A 161 23.69 1.55 14.21
N SER A 162 22.67 1.74 13.40
CA SER A 162 21.63 2.74 13.61
C SER A 162 20.24 2.11 13.63
N VAL A 163 19.34 2.78 14.31
CA VAL A 163 17.87 2.51 14.26
C VAL A 163 17.27 3.56 13.37
N MET A 164 16.41 3.16 12.44
CA MET A 164 15.75 4.07 11.51
C MET A 164 14.23 3.93 11.59
N LEU A 165 13.55 5.07 11.44
CA LEU A 165 12.11 5.16 11.24
C LEU A 165 11.86 5.96 9.98
N ASN A 166 11.06 5.42 9.07
CA ASN A 166 10.67 6.08 7.82
C ASN A 166 9.15 6.08 7.66
N LEU A 167 8.62 7.18 7.18
CA LEU A 167 7.25 7.33 6.73
C LEU A 167 7.25 7.62 5.23
N GLN A 168 6.52 6.83 4.48
CA GLN A 168 6.32 7.00 3.03
C GLN A 168 4.86 7.36 2.76
N TRP A 169 4.64 8.38 1.97
CA TRP A 169 3.33 8.82 1.51
C TRP A 169 3.28 8.80 -0.01
N GLY A 170 2.56 7.83 -0.56
CA GLY A 170 2.31 7.73 -2.00
C GLY A 170 1.40 8.84 -2.49
N LEU A 171 1.77 9.46 -3.61
CA LEU A 171 1.02 10.56 -4.24
C LEU A 171 0.22 10.11 -5.46
N ASN A 172 0.34 8.87 -5.86
CA ASN A 172 -0.52 8.24 -6.85
C ASN A 172 -1.23 7.02 -6.27
N GLY A 173 -2.46 6.80 -6.75
CA GLY A 173 -3.28 5.67 -6.32
C GLY A 173 -2.69 4.32 -6.70
N ILE A 174 -3.09 3.27 -5.98
CA ILE A 174 -2.66 1.89 -6.25
C ILE A 174 -3.25 1.32 -7.55
N PHE A 175 -4.36 1.89 -8.02
CA PHE A 175 -4.96 1.57 -9.31
C PHE A 175 -4.73 2.70 -10.32
N PRO A 176 -4.72 2.39 -11.63
CA PRO A 176 -4.78 3.40 -12.69
C PRO A 176 -6.06 4.24 -12.60
N SER A 177 -6.05 5.44 -13.18
CA SER A 177 -7.18 6.37 -13.12
C SER A 177 -8.38 5.95 -13.96
N ASP A 178 -8.20 5.01 -14.88
CA ASP A 178 -9.21 4.39 -15.73
C ASP A 178 -9.81 3.10 -15.13
N PHE A 179 -9.40 2.72 -13.93
CA PHE A 179 -9.94 1.58 -13.23
C PHE A 179 -11.25 1.96 -12.51
N GLU A 180 -12.38 1.49 -13.02
CA GLU A 180 -13.73 1.85 -12.55
C GLU A 180 -14.33 0.89 -11.52
N SER A 181 -13.73 -0.30 -11.32
CA SER A 181 -14.27 -1.32 -10.41
C SER A 181 -14.16 -0.93 -8.93
N VAL A 182 -13.31 0.04 -8.60
CA VAL A 182 -13.17 0.61 -7.25
C VAL A 182 -13.37 2.11 -7.33
N THR A 183 -14.46 2.61 -6.75
CA THR A 183 -14.90 4.01 -6.86
C THR A 183 -14.16 4.99 -5.94
N PHE A 184 -12.98 4.68 -5.46
CA PHE A 184 -12.18 5.54 -4.59
C PHE A 184 -10.68 5.33 -4.78
N ASP A 185 -9.94 6.42 -4.61
CA ASP A 185 -8.50 6.38 -4.67
C ASP A 185 -7.92 5.83 -3.36
N LEU A 186 -7.08 4.82 -3.48
CA LEU A 186 -6.28 4.28 -2.37
C LEU A 186 -4.85 4.78 -2.50
N TYR A 187 -4.45 5.65 -1.57
CA TYR A 187 -3.07 6.15 -1.48
C TYR A 187 -2.27 5.31 -0.49
N PRO A 188 -1.12 4.78 -0.90
CA PRO A 188 -0.30 3.98 -0.01
C PRO A 188 0.44 4.85 1.02
N ILE A 189 0.20 4.60 2.31
CA ILE A 189 0.93 5.23 3.41
C ILE A 189 1.56 4.11 4.23
N TYR A 190 2.89 4.16 4.41
CA TYR A 190 3.62 3.13 5.13
C TYR A 190 4.60 3.73 6.13
N ALA A 191 4.68 3.10 7.31
CA ALA A 191 5.70 3.35 8.30
C ALA A 191 6.63 2.14 8.37
N THR A 192 7.94 2.38 8.40
CA THR A 192 8.96 1.33 8.48
C THR A 192 9.89 1.64 9.64
N LEU A 193 10.01 0.69 10.56
CA LEU A 193 11.01 0.69 11.62
C LEU A 193 12.06 -0.37 11.29
N GLY A 194 13.34 -0.04 11.41
CA GLY A 194 14.40 -0.97 11.04
C GLY A 194 15.75 -0.59 11.58
N PHE A 195 16.73 -1.34 11.14
CA PHE A 195 18.15 -1.13 11.48
C PHE A 195 18.94 -0.87 10.20
N SER A 196 19.96 -0.02 10.29
CA SER A 196 20.96 0.17 9.24
C SER A 196 22.36 -0.09 9.78
N TYR A 197 23.20 -0.64 8.92
CA TYR A 197 24.62 -0.84 9.19
C TYR A 197 25.44 0.01 8.23
N VAL A 198 26.32 0.82 8.77
CA VAL A 198 27.20 1.72 8.02
C VAL A 198 28.61 1.12 7.97
N PHE A 199 29.12 0.89 6.77
CA PHE A 199 30.46 0.36 6.52
C PHE A 199 31.55 1.41 6.66
#